data_3a964eb6fb31d7183b5f3291ec9dad67
#
_entry.id   3a964eb6fb31d7183b5f3291ec9dad67
#
_cell.length_a   1.000
_cell.length_b   1.000
_cell.length_c   1.000
_cell.angle_alpha   90.00
_cell.angle_beta   90.00
_cell.angle_gamma   90.00
#
_symmetry.space_group_name_H-M   'P 1'
#
loop_
_entity.id
_entity.type
_entity.pdbx_description
1 polymer ?
#
loop_
_entity_poly.entity_id
_entity_poly.type
_entity_poly.pdbx_seq_one_letter_code
_entity_poly.pdbx_strand_id
1 'polypeptide(L)'
;MDRRGFLETAAIAATGTCVADGDSKAAQPERPMPRIIDTHVHLWDLTRLRLPWVQKDSPLARSFVIKDYQTAVEGLNVVKGIYMEVDVDARDLNAEADFVLDLCRQANTPLAAAVIGGRPAEAGFDKYIGRFRGNRFLKGVRQVLHSDSAKPGFCLTPAFVRGVQQLGDAGLSFDLCMRPTEVGDAVKLTEACPNTRFILDHCGNGPVYAKNRTQWQRDMERLARQRNVVCKVSGIVVQARERWTAADLAPVINHTLDTFGPDRVMFAGDWPVCTLKATFRQWVEALRSIVRTRTEENQRKLFHDNAARFYGIIG
;
A
#
# COMPACT_ATOMS: atom_id res chain seq x y z
N MET A 1 65.62 -11.50 -40.88
CA MET A 1 65.79 -12.48 -41.99
C MET A 1 64.34 -12.99 -42.23
N ASP A 2 63.67 -12.36 -43.07
CA ASP A 2 63.61 -12.26 -44.53
C ASP A 2 62.82 -13.41 -45.20
N ARG A 3 61.86 -12.98 -45.96
CA ARG A 3 61.32 -13.42 -47.25
C ARG A 3 60.27 -14.56 -47.25
N ARG A 4 59.03 -14.18 -47.66
CA ARG A 4 58.48 -14.00 -49.03
C ARG A 4 58.26 -15.34 -49.78
N GLY A 5 57.04 -15.46 -50.29
CA GLY A 5 56.69 -16.21 -51.48
C GLY A 5 55.27 -16.74 -51.44
N PHE A 6 54.37 -16.12 -52.05
CA PHE A 6 53.79 -16.16 -53.38
C PHE A 6 52.62 -17.18 -53.57
N LEU A 7 51.43 -16.66 -53.80
CA LEU A 7 50.36 -16.93 -54.83
C LEU A 7 49.98 -18.39 -55.09
N GLU A 8 48.68 -18.75 -55.14
CA GLU A 8 47.71 -18.48 -56.18
C GLU A 8 46.32 -19.03 -55.84
N THR A 9 45.35 -18.19 -56.07
CA THR A 9 43.97 -18.35 -56.60
C THR A 9 43.26 -19.71 -56.61
N ALA A 10 42.07 -19.74 -56.00
CA ALA A 10 40.87 -20.29 -56.60
C ALA A 10 39.60 -19.72 -55.95
N ALA A 11 38.83 -18.96 -56.68
CA ALA A 11 37.52 -18.47 -56.32
C ALA A 11 36.46 -19.57 -56.48
N ILE A 12 35.71 -19.86 -55.41
CA ILE A 12 34.45 -20.54 -55.49
C ILE A 12 33.40 -19.67 -54.81
N ALA A 13 32.51 -19.09 -55.62
CA ALA A 13 31.34 -18.33 -55.16
C ALA A 13 30.32 -19.32 -54.58
N ALA A 14 30.11 -19.24 -53.26
CA ALA A 14 28.94 -19.85 -52.61
C ALA A 14 28.03 -18.71 -52.18
N THR A 15 26.96 -18.49 -52.92
CA THR A 15 25.82 -17.64 -52.55
C THR A 15 25.09 -18.29 -51.37
N GLY A 16 25.48 -17.94 -50.19
CA GLY A 16 24.74 -18.23 -48.96
C GLY A 16 23.78 -17.09 -48.67
N THR A 17 22.50 -17.24 -48.94
CA THR A 17 21.43 -16.39 -48.46
C THR A 17 21.39 -16.51 -46.96
N CYS A 18 21.91 -15.49 -46.25
CA CYS A 18 21.62 -15.27 -44.86
C CYS A 18 20.15 -14.89 -44.74
N VAL A 19 19.31 -15.84 -44.37
CA VAL A 19 17.98 -15.56 -43.86
C VAL A 19 18.21 -15.01 -42.43
N ALA A 20 18.10 -13.71 -42.29
CA ALA A 20 18.02 -13.08 -41.00
C ALA A 20 16.62 -13.41 -40.42
N ASP A 21 16.52 -14.42 -39.59
CA ASP A 21 15.40 -14.64 -38.71
C ASP A 21 15.37 -13.49 -37.70
N GLY A 22 14.80 -12.39 -38.14
CA GLY A 22 14.42 -11.28 -37.29
C GLY A 22 13.18 -11.68 -36.50
N ASP A 23 13.36 -12.34 -35.36
CA ASP A 23 12.33 -12.38 -34.32
C ASP A 23 12.06 -10.95 -33.84
N SER A 24 11.28 -10.20 -34.63
CA SER A 24 10.60 -9.03 -34.16
C SER A 24 9.53 -9.51 -33.18
N LYS A 25 9.86 -9.60 -31.88
CA LYS A 25 8.84 -9.63 -30.84
C LYS A 25 7.96 -8.41 -31.05
N ALA A 26 6.84 -8.60 -31.75
CA ALA A 26 5.82 -7.59 -31.87
C ALA A 26 5.52 -7.09 -30.44
N ALA A 27 5.73 -5.81 -30.22
CA ALA A 27 5.38 -5.17 -28.96
C ALA A 27 3.91 -5.49 -28.70
N GLN A 28 3.61 -6.26 -27.65
CA GLN A 28 2.24 -6.51 -27.27
C GLN A 28 1.59 -5.15 -26.99
N PRO A 29 0.39 -4.89 -27.51
CA PRO A 29 -0.28 -3.62 -27.26
C PRO A 29 -0.34 -3.39 -25.75
N GLU A 30 0.03 -2.18 -25.34
CA GLU A 30 -0.02 -1.79 -23.93
C GLU A 30 -1.45 -2.00 -23.42
N ARG A 31 -1.60 -2.84 -22.41
CA ARG A 31 -2.91 -3.07 -21.79
C ARG A 31 -3.40 -1.77 -21.17
N PRO A 32 -4.68 -1.41 -21.35
CA PRO A 32 -5.22 -0.20 -20.76
C PRO A 32 -5.02 -0.20 -19.24
N MET A 33 -4.90 1.01 -18.67
CA MET A 33 -4.78 1.17 -17.22
C MET A 33 -6.05 0.61 -16.54
N PRO A 34 -5.93 -0.31 -15.58
CA PRO A 34 -7.07 -0.77 -14.82
C PRO A 34 -7.71 0.40 -14.06
N ARG A 35 -9.00 0.30 -13.76
CA ARG A 35 -9.61 1.19 -12.77
C ARG A 35 -8.92 0.95 -11.42
N ILE A 36 -8.60 2.03 -10.71
CA ILE A 36 -7.89 1.96 -9.43
C ILE A 36 -8.73 2.61 -8.34
N ILE A 37 -8.91 1.91 -7.23
CA ILE A 37 -9.28 2.49 -5.94
C ILE A 37 -8.00 2.52 -5.10
N ASP A 38 -7.52 3.72 -4.81
CA ASP A 38 -6.35 3.89 -3.94
C ASP A 38 -6.79 3.82 -2.47
N THR A 39 -6.41 2.76 -1.77
CA THR A 39 -6.87 2.51 -0.40
C THR A 39 -5.99 3.13 0.68
N HIS A 40 -5.02 4.00 0.31
CA HIS A 40 -4.11 4.59 1.29
C HIS A 40 -3.59 5.95 0.81
N VAL A 41 -4.40 6.99 1.04
CA VAL A 41 -4.10 8.38 0.65
C VAL A 41 -3.95 9.21 1.90
N HIS A 42 -2.79 9.82 2.08
CA HIS A 42 -2.56 10.80 3.13
C HIS A 42 -2.72 12.22 2.61
N LEU A 43 -3.41 13.04 3.35
CA LEU A 43 -3.53 14.48 3.11
C LEU A 43 -3.32 15.22 4.42
N TRP A 44 -2.57 16.30 4.38
CA TRP A 44 -2.41 17.17 5.54
C TRP A 44 -2.20 18.63 5.13
N ASP A 45 -2.67 19.52 5.99
CA ASP A 45 -2.42 20.95 5.93
C ASP A 45 -1.67 21.36 7.22
N LEU A 46 -0.39 21.69 7.09
CA LEU A 46 0.46 22.05 8.22
C LEU A 46 0.06 23.37 8.91
N THR A 47 -0.86 24.14 8.31
CA THR A 47 -1.45 25.29 9.00
C THR A 47 -2.54 24.89 10.00
N ARG A 48 -3.01 23.64 9.93
CA ARG A 48 -4.14 23.11 10.71
C ARG A 48 -3.76 21.92 11.59
N LEU A 49 -2.80 21.10 11.13
CA LEU A 49 -2.43 19.81 11.74
C LEU A 49 -0.93 19.79 12.06
N ARG A 50 -0.59 19.28 13.22
CA ARG A 50 0.80 19.04 13.62
C ARG A 50 1.17 17.59 13.39
N LEU A 51 2.24 17.37 12.63
CA LEU A 51 2.78 16.05 12.32
C LEU A 51 4.17 15.90 12.98
N PRO A 52 4.26 15.38 14.21
CA PRO A 52 5.52 15.30 14.95
C PRO A 52 6.59 14.41 14.28
N TRP A 53 6.18 13.47 13.45
CA TRP A 53 7.08 12.55 12.73
C TRP A 53 7.73 13.17 11.48
N VAL A 54 7.20 14.29 10.98
CA VAL A 54 7.74 14.94 9.78
C VAL A 54 8.94 15.79 10.16
N GLN A 55 10.13 15.42 9.72
CA GLN A 55 11.36 16.18 9.92
C GLN A 55 11.33 17.46 9.09
N LYS A 56 11.88 18.56 9.62
CA LYS A 56 11.83 19.90 8.97
C LYS A 56 12.51 19.97 7.61
N ASP A 57 13.53 19.17 7.38
CA ASP A 57 14.29 19.05 6.12
C ASP A 57 13.74 17.98 5.17
N SER A 58 12.69 17.28 5.57
CA SER A 58 12.05 16.26 4.75
C SER A 58 11.31 16.89 3.56
N PRO A 59 11.31 16.25 2.37
CA PRO A 59 10.40 16.62 1.28
C PRO A 59 8.91 16.59 1.67
N LEU A 60 8.59 15.93 2.78
CA LEU A 60 7.22 15.86 3.34
C LEU A 60 6.88 17.06 4.24
N ALA A 61 7.82 17.97 4.53
CA ALA A 61 7.63 19.13 5.41
C ALA A 61 6.89 20.29 4.71
N ARG A 62 5.82 19.98 3.99
CA ARG A 62 4.88 20.93 3.40
C ARG A 62 3.46 20.38 3.48
N SER A 63 2.46 21.20 3.23
CA SER A 63 1.09 20.73 3.08
C SER A 63 0.94 19.90 1.80
N PHE A 64 0.15 18.84 1.89
CA PHE A 64 -0.26 17.97 0.77
C PHE A 64 -1.78 17.89 0.79
N VAL A 65 -2.40 18.62 -0.14
CA VAL A 65 -3.84 18.76 -0.18
C VAL A 65 -4.45 18.00 -1.37
N ILE A 66 -5.77 17.96 -1.43
CA ILE A 66 -6.50 17.18 -2.45
C ILE A 66 -6.08 17.51 -3.87
N LYS A 67 -5.74 18.77 -4.17
CA LYS A 67 -5.28 19.21 -5.50
C LYS A 67 -3.93 18.58 -5.87
N ASP A 68 -3.01 18.47 -4.90
CA ASP A 68 -1.70 17.83 -5.12
C ASP A 68 -1.89 16.34 -5.43
N TYR A 69 -2.80 15.69 -4.71
CA TYR A 69 -3.13 14.28 -4.97
C TYR A 69 -3.74 14.09 -6.36
N GLN A 70 -4.71 14.93 -6.74
CA GLN A 70 -5.33 14.87 -8.07
C GLN A 70 -4.27 15.00 -9.18
N THR A 71 -3.31 15.91 -9.02
CA THR A 71 -2.17 16.04 -9.95
C THR A 71 -1.30 14.77 -9.97
N ALA A 72 -1.02 14.19 -8.81
CA ALA A 72 -0.16 12.99 -8.72
C ALA A 72 -0.77 11.75 -9.40
N VAL A 73 -2.11 11.66 -9.44
CA VAL A 73 -2.83 10.51 -10.02
C VAL A 73 -3.33 10.76 -11.45
N GLU A 74 -3.06 11.91 -12.01
CA GLU A 74 -3.54 12.29 -13.36
C GLU A 74 -3.12 11.27 -14.41
N GLY A 75 -4.08 10.83 -15.24
CA GLY A 75 -3.86 9.84 -16.30
C GLY A 75 -3.62 8.40 -15.82
N LEU A 76 -3.81 8.10 -14.52
CA LEU A 76 -3.61 6.75 -13.95
C LEU A 76 -4.90 5.98 -13.72
N ASN A 77 -6.05 6.49 -14.16
CA ASN A 77 -7.37 5.87 -13.97
C ASN A 77 -7.72 5.58 -12.50
N VAL A 78 -7.23 6.43 -11.58
CA VAL A 78 -7.63 6.38 -10.17
C VAL A 78 -9.02 6.98 -10.06
N VAL A 79 -10.00 6.14 -9.76
CA VAL A 79 -11.43 6.52 -9.75
C VAL A 79 -11.90 6.93 -8.36
N LYS A 80 -11.30 6.39 -7.29
CA LYS A 80 -11.61 6.71 -5.89
C LYS A 80 -10.36 6.60 -5.03
N GLY A 81 -10.35 7.33 -3.92
CA GLY A 81 -9.35 7.26 -2.86
C GLY A 81 -9.99 6.98 -1.50
N ILE A 82 -9.25 6.31 -0.63
CA ILE A 82 -9.59 6.16 0.79
C ILE A 82 -8.53 6.93 1.57
N TYR A 83 -8.99 7.94 2.33
CA TYR A 83 -8.09 8.66 3.21
C TYR A 83 -7.59 7.74 4.32
N MET A 84 -6.31 7.89 4.63
CA MET A 84 -5.64 7.26 5.76
C MET A 84 -5.09 8.33 6.69
N GLU A 85 -5.33 8.19 7.99
CA GLU A 85 -4.82 9.08 9.02
C GLU A 85 -3.30 9.32 8.91
N VAL A 86 -2.82 10.44 9.45
CA VAL A 86 -1.43 10.88 9.23
C VAL A 86 -0.61 10.97 10.53
N ASP A 87 -0.99 10.23 11.56
CA ASP A 87 -0.33 10.20 12.87
C ASP A 87 -0.06 11.61 13.43
N VAL A 88 -1.13 12.40 13.46
CA VAL A 88 -1.10 13.76 14.01
C VAL A 88 -0.77 13.76 15.51
N ASP A 89 -0.33 14.90 16.02
CA ASP A 89 -0.28 15.15 17.48
C ASP A 89 -1.63 14.78 18.12
N ALA A 90 -1.61 14.13 19.28
CA ALA A 90 -2.83 13.67 19.96
C ALA A 90 -3.90 14.76 20.13
N ARG A 91 -3.49 16.02 20.27
CA ARG A 91 -4.38 17.20 20.38
C ARG A 91 -5.14 17.48 19.08
N ASP A 92 -4.67 16.99 17.94
CA ASP A 92 -5.25 17.26 16.62
C ASP A 92 -6.09 16.10 16.08
N LEU A 93 -6.21 14.97 16.79
CA LEU A 93 -7.00 13.80 16.37
C LEU A 93 -8.43 14.15 15.95
N ASN A 94 -9.12 15.00 16.74
CA ASN A 94 -10.46 15.45 16.38
C ASN A 94 -10.47 16.35 15.15
N ALA A 95 -9.50 17.26 15.05
CA ALA A 95 -9.39 18.19 13.93
C ALA A 95 -9.09 17.46 12.61
N GLU A 96 -8.22 16.44 12.65
CA GLU A 96 -7.94 15.57 11.50
C GLU A 96 -9.21 14.83 11.04
N ALA A 97 -9.90 14.17 11.97
CA ALA A 97 -11.10 13.40 11.66
C ALA A 97 -12.20 14.30 11.07
N ASP A 98 -12.47 15.46 11.67
CA ASP A 98 -13.46 16.41 11.17
C ASP A 98 -13.06 16.93 9.78
N PHE A 99 -11.80 17.33 9.59
CA PHE A 99 -11.26 17.81 8.32
C PHE A 99 -11.47 16.78 7.18
N VAL A 100 -11.08 15.54 7.40
CA VAL A 100 -11.14 14.54 6.31
C VAL A 100 -12.57 14.07 6.04
N LEU A 101 -13.42 13.95 7.06
CA LEU A 101 -14.80 13.57 6.87
C LEU A 101 -15.59 14.69 6.15
N ASP A 102 -15.21 15.96 6.34
CA ASP A 102 -15.74 17.07 5.55
C ASP A 102 -15.25 17.04 4.11
N LEU A 103 -13.99 16.71 3.88
CA LEU A 103 -13.47 16.48 2.51
C LEU A 103 -14.24 15.38 1.79
N CYS A 104 -14.54 14.27 2.45
CA CYS A 104 -15.31 13.18 1.85
C CYS A 104 -16.75 13.58 1.47
N ARG A 105 -17.32 14.63 2.06
CA ARG A 105 -18.66 15.15 1.72
C ARG A 105 -18.68 16.04 0.48
N GLN A 106 -17.53 16.57 0.09
CA GLN A 106 -17.45 17.52 -1.04
C GLN A 106 -17.70 16.81 -2.36
N ALA A 107 -18.48 17.43 -3.25
CA ALA A 107 -18.87 16.82 -4.53
C ALA A 107 -17.67 16.56 -5.46
N ASN A 108 -16.62 17.39 -5.38
CA ASN A 108 -15.47 17.34 -6.28
C ASN A 108 -14.27 16.56 -5.71
N THR A 109 -14.46 15.80 -4.63
CA THR A 109 -13.39 14.99 -4.04
C THR A 109 -13.35 13.60 -4.67
N PRO A 110 -12.17 13.05 -4.94
CA PRO A 110 -12.04 11.63 -5.25
C PRO A 110 -12.15 10.73 -4.02
N LEU A 111 -12.17 11.31 -2.79
CA LEU A 111 -12.24 10.52 -1.55
C LEU A 111 -13.64 9.93 -1.37
N ALA A 112 -13.70 8.61 -1.31
CA ALA A 112 -14.94 7.87 -1.09
C ALA A 112 -15.18 7.50 0.37
N ALA A 113 -14.10 7.44 1.18
CA ALA A 113 -14.15 7.06 2.59
C ALA A 113 -12.87 7.50 3.32
N ALA A 114 -12.87 7.32 4.64
CA ALA A 114 -11.74 7.63 5.51
C ALA A 114 -11.52 6.55 6.57
N VAL A 115 -10.25 6.31 6.88
CA VAL A 115 -9.75 5.67 8.09
C VAL A 115 -9.10 6.77 8.93
N ILE A 116 -9.66 7.08 10.09
CA ILE A 116 -9.20 8.17 10.95
C ILE A 116 -8.21 7.69 12.00
N GLY A 117 -7.42 8.59 12.57
CA GLY A 117 -6.57 8.31 13.72
C GLY A 117 -7.38 7.96 14.95
N GLY A 118 -6.85 7.09 15.81
CA GLY A 118 -7.46 6.78 17.09
C GLY A 118 -6.48 6.11 18.03
N ARG A 119 -6.87 6.04 19.31
CA ARG A 119 -6.02 5.48 20.38
C ARG A 119 -6.83 4.44 21.18
N PRO A 120 -6.92 3.18 20.68
CA PRO A 120 -7.79 2.15 21.27
C PRO A 120 -7.54 1.87 22.74
N ALA A 121 -6.30 2.06 23.23
CA ALA A 121 -5.96 1.82 24.63
C ALA A 121 -6.33 3.00 25.56
N GLU A 122 -6.68 4.17 25.03
CA GLU A 122 -6.95 5.35 25.84
C GLU A 122 -8.36 5.35 26.44
N ALA A 123 -8.47 5.89 27.66
CA ALA A 123 -9.77 6.13 28.28
C ALA A 123 -10.59 7.12 27.43
N GLY A 124 -11.87 6.79 27.18
CA GLY A 124 -12.76 7.63 26.38
C GLY A 124 -12.71 7.35 24.87
N PHE A 125 -11.98 6.32 24.43
CA PHE A 125 -11.97 5.91 23.04
C PHE A 125 -13.38 5.58 22.49
N ASP A 126 -14.24 4.97 23.31
CA ASP A 126 -15.66 4.73 23.03
C ASP A 126 -16.41 6.01 22.72
N LYS A 127 -16.18 7.07 23.51
CA LYS A 127 -16.77 8.41 23.28
C LYS A 127 -16.24 9.03 22.01
N TYR A 128 -14.93 8.88 21.74
CA TYR A 128 -14.31 9.39 20.52
C TYR A 128 -14.95 8.80 19.28
N ILE A 129 -14.99 7.46 19.15
CA ILE A 129 -15.59 6.82 17.99
C ILE A 129 -17.13 7.06 17.92
N GLY A 130 -17.77 7.20 19.08
CA GLY A 130 -19.21 7.50 19.20
C GLY A 130 -19.63 8.81 18.54
N ARG A 131 -18.72 9.82 18.48
CA ARG A 131 -18.96 11.09 17.76
C ARG A 131 -19.29 10.90 16.29
N PHE A 132 -18.77 9.87 15.68
CA PHE A 132 -18.86 9.62 14.25
C PHE A 132 -19.89 8.55 13.90
N ARG A 133 -20.71 8.12 14.86
CA ARG A 133 -21.73 7.10 14.66
C ARG A 133 -22.67 7.50 13.50
N GLY A 134 -22.90 6.58 12.57
CA GLY A 134 -23.73 6.81 11.39
C GLY A 134 -23.04 7.61 10.28
N ASN A 135 -21.81 8.03 10.43
CA ASN A 135 -21.08 8.67 9.34
C ASN A 135 -20.70 7.64 8.27
N ARG A 136 -21.34 7.72 7.10
CA ARG A 136 -21.16 6.76 6.01
C ARG A 136 -19.75 6.71 5.44
N PHE A 137 -18.98 7.79 5.60
CA PHE A 137 -17.63 7.89 5.08
C PHE A 137 -16.58 7.28 6.02
N LEU A 138 -16.86 7.20 7.32
CA LEU A 138 -15.96 6.54 8.25
C LEU A 138 -16.01 5.02 8.06
N LYS A 139 -14.86 4.39 7.80
CA LYS A 139 -14.75 2.95 7.58
C LYS A 139 -13.85 2.24 8.58
N GLY A 140 -12.95 2.94 9.22
CA GLY A 140 -12.04 2.34 10.16
C GLY A 140 -11.23 3.35 10.97
N VAL A 141 -10.39 2.80 11.81
CA VAL A 141 -9.45 3.52 12.66
C VAL A 141 -8.05 2.92 12.49
N ARG A 142 -7.03 3.76 12.54
CA ARG A 142 -5.63 3.32 12.62
C ARG A 142 -4.92 4.00 13.79
N GLN A 143 -3.98 3.27 14.37
CA GLN A 143 -2.90 3.82 15.19
C GLN A 143 -1.59 3.27 14.63
N VAL A 144 -0.62 4.14 14.38
CA VAL A 144 0.73 3.73 13.96
C VAL A 144 1.41 3.00 15.11
N LEU A 145 1.80 1.74 14.88
CA LEU A 145 2.42 0.87 15.89
C LEU A 145 3.92 0.63 15.64
N HIS A 146 4.45 1.09 14.49
CA HIS A 146 5.88 0.97 14.21
C HIS A 146 6.71 2.18 14.67
N SER A 147 6.08 3.19 15.27
CA SER A 147 6.77 4.35 15.86
C SER A 147 7.37 4.01 17.23
N ASP A 148 8.33 4.82 17.69
CA ASP A 148 8.97 4.62 19.00
C ASP A 148 8.01 4.82 20.18
N SER A 149 6.88 5.49 19.96
CA SER A 149 5.82 5.67 20.96
C SER A 149 5.05 4.38 21.26
N ALA A 150 5.05 3.40 20.34
CA ALA A 150 4.42 2.10 20.53
C ALA A 150 5.48 1.02 20.79
N LYS A 151 5.55 0.52 22.03
CA LYS A 151 6.47 -0.56 22.40
C LYS A 151 6.00 -1.89 21.78
N PRO A 152 6.93 -2.83 21.52
CA PRO A 152 6.57 -4.17 21.09
C PRO A 152 5.50 -4.80 22.02
N GLY A 153 4.50 -5.46 21.44
CA GLY A 153 3.40 -6.06 22.18
C GLY A 153 2.33 -5.07 22.68
N PHE A 154 2.45 -3.77 22.43
CA PHE A 154 1.47 -2.77 22.88
C PHE A 154 0.05 -3.07 22.41
N CYS A 155 -0.10 -3.55 21.19
CA CYS A 155 -1.40 -3.91 20.62
C CYS A 155 -2.09 -5.11 21.33
N LEU A 156 -1.36 -5.84 22.17
CA LEU A 156 -1.89 -6.98 22.94
C LEU A 156 -2.25 -6.61 24.39
N THR A 157 -2.08 -5.34 24.77
CA THR A 157 -2.53 -4.91 26.10
C THR A 157 -4.05 -5.03 26.23
N PRO A 158 -4.57 -5.39 27.40
CA PRO A 158 -6.02 -5.58 27.58
C PRO A 158 -6.85 -4.34 27.18
N ALA A 159 -6.31 -3.14 27.42
CA ALA A 159 -7.00 -1.90 27.04
C ALA A 159 -7.07 -1.75 25.52
N PHE A 160 -5.98 -2.02 24.79
CA PHE A 160 -5.94 -1.96 23.34
C PHE A 160 -6.90 -2.97 22.69
N VAL A 161 -6.85 -4.22 23.15
CA VAL A 161 -7.74 -5.28 22.66
C VAL A 161 -9.21 -4.89 22.84
N ARG A 162 -9.60 -4.38 24.02
CA ARG A 162 -10.98 -3.90 24.25
C ARG A 162 -11.37 -2.77 23.30
N GLY A 163 -10.48 -1.80 23.06
CA GLY A 163 -10.76 -0.72 22.12
C GLY A 163 -10.94 -1.21 20.67
N VAL A 164 -10.13 -2.20 20.24
CA VAL A 164 -10.28 -2.81 18.93
C VAL A 164 -11.57 -3.64 18.82
N GLN A 165 -12.00 -4.32 19.88
CA GLN A 165 -13.30 -4.99 19.92
C GLN A 165 -14.46 -4.01 19.76
N GLN A 166 -14.39 -2.84 20.41
CA GLN A 166 -15.39 -1.76 20.25
C GLN A 166 -15.51 -1.26 18.81
N LEU A 167 -14.41 -1.26 18.03
CA LEU A 167 -14.47 -0.97 16.59
C LEU A 167 -15.29 -2.01 15.84
N GLY A 168 -15.10 -3.29 16.14
CA GLY A 168 -15.89 -4.39 15.56
C GLY A 168 -17.39 -4.22 15.86
N ASP A 169 -17.74 -3.90 17.11
CA ASP A 169 -19.13 -3.65 17.56
C ASP A 169 -19.73 -2.42 16.84
N ALA A 170 -18.89 -1.43 16.47
CA ALA A 170 -19.28 -0.27 15.69
C ALA A 170 -19.31 -0.51 14.17
N GLY A 171 -18.96 -1.70 13.68
CA GLY A 171 -18.84 -2.03 12.26
C GLY A 171 -17.64 -1.40 11.57
N LEU A 172 -16.67 -0.89 12.34
CA LEU A 172 -15.45 -0.27 11.84
C LEU A 172 -14.30 -1.27 11.73
N SER A 173 -13.38 -1.03 10.80
CA SER A 173 -12.13 -1.80 10.67
C SER A 173 -11.01 -1.21 11.52
N PHE A 174 -9.96 -2.01 11.75
CA PHE A 174 -8.71 -1.54 12.30
C PHE A 174 -7.55 -1.82 11.32
N ASP A 175 -6.77 -0.77 10.98
CA ASP A 175 -5.61 -0.91 10.11
C ASP A 175 -4.35 -1.20 10.95
N LEU A 176 -3.68 -2.31 10.62
CA LEU A 176 -2.48 -2.83 11.29
C LEU A 176 -1.24 -2.24 10.63
N CYS A 177 -0.75 -1.12 11.15
CA CYS A 177 0.46 -0.45 10.70
C CYS A 177 1.59 -0.68 11.72
N MET A 178 2.37 -1.75 11.53
CA MET A 178 3.28 -2.26 12.54
C MET A 178 4.65 -2.70 11.99
N ARG A 179 5.60 -2.97 12.87
CA ARG A 179 6.94 -3.45 12.47
C ARG A 179 6.84 -4.86 11.86
N PRO A 180 7.73 -5.21 10.91
CA PRO A 180 7.72 -6.55 10.30
C PRO A 180 7.97 -7.68 11.31
N THR A 181 8.64 -7.38 12.43
CA THR A 181 8.90 -8.33 13.52
C THR A 181 7.68 -8.55 14.43
N GLU A 182 6.64 -7.76 14.28
CA GLU A 182 5.43 -7.77 15.12
C GLU A 182 4.19 -8.33 14.40
N VAL A 183 4.33 -8.79 13.17
CA VAL A 183 3.21 -9.43 12.42
C VAL A 183 2.66 -10.63 13.19
N GLY A 184 3.49 -11.33 13.98
CA GLY A 184 3.06 -12.38 14.89
C GLY A 184 2.13 -11.90 16.02
N ASP A 185 2.25 -10.65 16.46
CA ASP A 185 1.33 -10.04 17.43
C ASP A 185 0.00 -9.64 16.76
N ALA A 186 0.03 -9.25 15.47
CA ALA A 186 -1.20 -9.08 14.70
C ALA A 186 -2.05 -10.36 14.66
N VAL A 187 -1.43 -11.55 14.55
CA VAL A 187 -2.15 -12.83 14.60
C VAL A 187 -2.94 -12.95 15.92
N LYS A 188 -2.26 -12.71 17.06
CA LYS A 188 -2.89 -12.80 18.39
C LYS A 188 -4.01 -11.76 18.57
N LEU A 189 -3.79 -10.53 18.08
CA LEU A 189 -4.80 -9.46 18.15
C LEU A 189 -6.05 -9.83 17.34
N THR A 190 -5.87 -10.34 16.12
CA THR A 190 -6.98 -10.71 15.24
C THR A 190 -7.78 -11.91 15.77
N GLU A 191 -7.10 -12.84 16.44
CA GLU A 191 -7.74 -13.96 17.18
C GLU A 191 -8.55 -13.45 18.38
N ALA A 192 -8.03 -12.45 19.11
CA ALA A 192 -8.71 -11.84 20.25
C ALA A 192 -9.91 -10.96 19.86
N CYS A 193 -9.99 -10.53 18.59
CA CYS A 193 -11.00 -9.60 18.08
C CYS A 193 -11.72 -10.17 16.82
N PRO A 194 -12.42 -11.32 16.92
CA PRO A 194 -12.95 -12.02 15.75
C PRO A 194 -14.04 -11.25 15.02
N ASN A 195 -14.73 -10.33 15.68
CA ASN A 195 -15.79 -9.49 15.09
C ASN A 195 -15.25 -8.21 14.42
N THR A 196 -13.97 -7.90 14.61
CA THR A 196 -13.33 -6.74 13.98
C THR A 196 -12.73 -7.14 12.64
N ARG A 197 -12.95 -6.33 11.61
CA ARG A 197 -12.28 -6.49 10.31
C ARG A 197 -10.92 -5.77 10.36
N PHE A 198 -9.89 -6.43 9.88
CA PHE A 198 -8.54 -5.89 9.88
C PHE A 198 -8.00 -5.69 8.48
N ILE A 199 -7.15 -4.67 8.35
CA ILE A 199 -6.36 -4.43 7.15
C ILE A 199 -4.89 -4.41 7.58
N LEU A 200 -4.06 -5.29 7.02
CA LEU A 200 -2.61 -5.20 7.19
C LEU A 200 -2.05 -4.19 6.20
N ASP A 201 -1.48 -3.09 6.69
CA ASP A 201 -0.85 -2.08 5.86
C ASP A 201 0.52 -2.56 5.31
N HIS A 202 0.89 -2.08 4.13
CA HIS A 202 2.24 -2.11 3.57
C HIS A 202 2.89 -3.50 3.48
N CYS A 203 2.10 -4.53 3.12
CA CYS A 203 2.61 -5.91 3.12
C CYS A 203 3.24 -6.31 4.47
N GLY A 204 2.70 -5.80 5.60
CA GLY A 204 3.29 -6.00 6.93
C GLY A 204 4.71 -5.44 7.05
N ASN A 205 5.00 -4.34 6.34
CA ASN A 205 6.33 -3.73 6.24
C ASN A 205 7.45 -4.74 5.88
N GLY A 206 7.13 -5.70 5.00
CA GLY A 206 8.04 -6.78 4.60
C GLY A 206 9.44 -6.26 4.23
N PRO A 207 10.51 -6.85 4.75
CA PRO A 207 11.87 -6.31 4.59
C PRO A 207 12.42 -6.57 3.18
N VAL A 208 12.39 -5.54 2.33
CA VAL A 208 12.72 -5.64 0.89
C VAL A 208 14.13 -6.20 0.65
N TYR A 209 15.14 -5.73 1.38
CA TYR A 209 16.55 -6.11 1.16
C TYR A 209 17.11 -7.09 2.19
N ALA A 210 16.28 -7.61 3.08
CA ALA A 210 16.78 -8.61 4.03
C ALA A 210 17.16 -9.92 3.33
N LYS A 211 18.31 -10.47 3.71
CA LYS A 211 18.77 -11.79 3.23
C LYS A 211 17.86 -12.92 3.75
N ASN A 212 17.32 -12.75 4.95
CA ASN A 212 16.41 -13.71 5.59
C ASN A 212 15.08 -13.04 5.92
N ARG A 213 13.99 -13.52 5.33
CA ARG A 213 12.61 -13.07 5.54
C ARG A 213 11.75 -14.14 6.21
N THR A 214 12.35 -15.24 6.64
CA THR A 214 11.62 -16.46 7.07
C THR A 214 10.63 -16.17 8.19
N GLN A 215 11.00 -15.36 9.18
CA GLN A 215 10.07 -15.05 10.29
C GLN A 215 8.88 -14.23 9.80
N TRP A 216 9.13 -13.15 9.03
CA TRP A 216 8.06 -12.35 8.45
C TRP A 216 7.14 -13.21 7.55
N GLN A 217 7.70 -14.07 6.70
CA GLN A 217 6.93 -14.95 5.84
C GLN A 217 5.99 -15.89 6.64
N ARG A 218 6.53 -16.55 7.68
CA ARG A 218 5.74 -17.42 8.57
C ARG A 218 4.61 -16.66 9.26
N ASP A 219 4.88 -15.46 9.74
CA ASP A 219 3.87 -14.65 10.42
C ASP A 219 2.81 -14.14 9.45
N MET A 220 3.19 -13.75 8.21
CA MET A 220 2.24 -13.43 7.14
C MET A 220 1.32 -14.61 6.80
N GLU A 221 1.89 -15.83 6.68
CA GLU A 221 1.12 -17.06 6.43
C GLU A 221 0.13 -17.37 7.58
N ARG A 222 0.55 -17.15 8.83
CA ARG A 222 -0.33 -17.31 9.99
C ARG A 222 -1.44 -16.27 10.00
N LEU A 223 -1.12 -15.00 9.73
CA LEU A 223 -2.08 -13.91 9.68
C LEU A 223 -3.09 -14.10 8.54
N ALA A 224 -2.64 -14.56 7.38
CA ALA A 224 -3.50 -14.84 6.26
C ALA A 224 -4.51 -15.97 6.48
N ARG A 225 -4.34 -16.83 7.50
CA ARG A 225 -5.33 -17.82 7.90
C ARG A 225 -6.53 -17.19 8.62
N GLN A 226 -6.37 -15.98 9.14
CA GLN A 226 -7.46 -15.23 9.78
C GLN A 226 -8.39 -14.69 8.69
N ARG A 227 -9.67 -15.08 8.76
CA ARG A 227 -10.67 -14.73 7.72
C ARG A 227 -11.08 -13.26 7.75
N ASN A 228 -10.89 -12.60 8.88
CA ASN A 228 -11.20 -11.19 9.11
C ASN A 228 -10.08 -10.22 8.72
N VAL A 229 -9.03 -10.69 8.00
CA VAL A 229 -7.87 -9.89 7.60
C VAL A 229 -7.75 -9.81 6.09
N VAL A 230 -7.54 -8.61 5.57
CA VAL A 230 -7.09 -8.30 4.21
C VAL A 230 -5.76 -7.56 4.26
N CYS A 231 -5.06 -7.44 3.13
CA CYS A 231 -3.73 -6.80 3.09
C CYS A 231 -3.65 -5.73 2.00
N LYS A 232 -3.05 -4.58 2.31
CA LYS A 232 -2.68 -3.54 1.34
C LYS A 232 -1.29 -3.79 0.78
N VAL A 233 -1.21 -3.75 -0.54
CA VAL A 233 0.06 -3.75 -1.27
C VAL A 233 0.47 -2.30 -1.49
N SER A 234 1.32 -1.79 -0.62
CA SER A 234 1.77 -0.38 -0.55
C SER A 234 3.04 -0.24 0.28
N GLY A 235 3.53 0.98 0.45
CA GLY A 235 4.52 1.40 1.44
C GLY A 235 5.93 0.84 1.27
N ILE A 236 6.09 -0.34 0.71
CA ILE A 236 7.40 -1.01 0.60
C ILE A 236 8.37 -0.30 -0.33
N VAL A 237 7.89 0.52 -1.25
CA VAL A 237 8.75 1.34 -2.12
C VAL A 237 9.56 2.36 -1.32
N VAL A 238 9.06 2.79 -0.15
CA VAL A 238 9.78 3.72 0.74
C VAL A 238 11.08 3.10 1.29
N GLN A 239 11.14 1.77 1.40
CA GLN A 239 12.35 1.05 1.78
C GLN A 239 13.35 0.91 0.62
N ALA A 240 12.98 1.33 -0.60
CA ALA A 240 13.80 1.14 -1.79
C ALA A 240 15.08 1.99 -1.75
N ARG A 241 16.16 1.45 -2.36
CA ARG A 241 17.41 2.17 -2.58
C ARG A 241 17.21 3.26 -3.64
N GLU A 242 18.19 4.17 -3.81
CA GLU A 242 18.10 5.25 -4.80
C GLU A 242 17.87 4.74 -6.24
N ARG A 243 18.51 3.62 -6.59
CA ARG A 243 18.33 2.96 -7.89
C ARG A 243 17.65 1.61 -7.67
N TRP A 244 16.34 1.64 -7.55
CA TRP A 244 15.53 0.45 -7.41
C TRP A 244 14.80 0.07 -8.70
N THR A 245 14.38 -1.17 -8.78
CA THR A 245 13.58 -1.73 -9.87
C THR A 245 12.37 -2.49 -9.30
N ALA A 246 11.39 -2.78 -10.13
CA ALA A 246 10.26 -3.62 -9.73
C ALA A 246 10.72 -5.00 -9.20
N ALA A 247 11.85 -5.53 -9.72
CA ALA A 247 12.40 -6.80 -9.28
C ALA A 247 12.87 -6.79 -7.81
N ASP A 248 13.30 -5.66 -7.29
CA ASP A 248 13.69 -5.53 -5.87
C ASP A 248 12.49 -5.71 -4.94
N LEU A 249 11.33 -5.20 -5.34
CA LEU A 249 10.09 -5.22 -4.56
C LEU A 249 9.30 -6.53 -4.74
N ALA A 250 9.47 -7.19 -5.89
CA ALA A 250 8.71 -8.36 -6.29
C ALA A 250 8.70 -9.51 -5.26
N PRO A 251 9.79 -9.86 -4.56
CA PRO A 251 9.77 -10.95 -3.58
C PRO A 251 8.79 -10.72 -2.42
N VAL A 252 8.70 -9.49 -1.88
CA VAL A 252 7.78 -9.13 -0.80
C VAL A 252 6.34 -9.09 -1.32
N ILE A 253 6.14 -8.46 -2.48
CA ILE A 253 4.81 -8.33 -3.10
C ILE A 253 4.26 -9.71 -3.47
N ASN A 254 5.02 -10.53 -4.18
CA ASN A 254 4.54 -11.84 -4.61
C ASN A 254 4.21 -12.74 -3.42
N HIS A 255 5.07 -12.77 -2.38
CA HIS A 255 4.75 -13.53 -1.17
C HIS A 255 3.43 -13.06 -0.53
N THR A 256 3.21 -11.74 -0.44
CA THR A 256 1.95 -11.20 0.08
C THR A 256 0.74 -11.62 -0.76
N LEU A 257 0.84 -11.48 -2.10
CA LEU A 257 -0.24 -11.82 -3.03
C LEU A 257 -0.57 -13.32 -2.99
N ASP A 258 0.45 -14.18 -2.92
CA ASP A 258 0.29 -15.63 -2.89
C ASP A 258 -0.30 -16.11 -1.55
N THR A 259 0.12 -15.48 -0.44
CA THR A 259 -0.28 -15.85 0.91
C THR A 259 -1.72 -15.43 1.23
N PHE A 260 -2.12 -14.20 0.89
CA PHE A 260 -3.49 -13.71 1.13
C PHE A 260 -4.48 -14.15 0.04
N GLY A 261 -3.97 -14.50 -1.14
CA GLY A 261 -4.79 -14.86 -2.28
C GLY A 261 -5.45 -13.64 -2.95
N PRO A 262 -6.04 -13.85 -4.15
CA PRO A 262 -6.49 -12.74 -5.01
C PRO A 262 -7.66 -11.93 -4.43
N ASP A 263 -8.43 -12.50 -3.51
CA ASP A 263 -9.65 -11.87 -2.98
C ASP A 263 -9.41 -11.01 -1.73
N ARG A 264 -8.20 -11.05 -1.14
CA ARG A 264 -7.90 -10.37 0.13
C ARG A 264 -6.68 -9.45 0.06
N VAL A 265 -6.36 -8.96 -1.12
CA VAL A 265 -5.29 -7.98 -1.37
C VAL A 265 -5.86 -6.74 -2.04
N MET A 266 -5.37 -5.55 -1.70
CA MET A 266 -5.82 -4.28 -2.26
C MET A 266 -4.62 -3.41 -2.61
N PHE A 267 -4.73 -2.68 -3.74
CA PHE A 267 -3.78 -1.64 -4.10
C PHE A 267 -3.88 -0.46 -3.11
N ALA A 268 -2.73 0.11 -2.81
CA ALA A 268 -2.65 1.33 -2.03
C ALA A 268 -1.43 2.18 -2.48
N GLY A 269 -1.63 3.49 -2.56
CA GLY A 269 -0.63 4.42 -3.06
C GLY A 269 0.41 4.82 -2.03
N ASP A 270 -0.02 4.96 -0.79
CA ASP A 270 0.80 5.52 0.30
C ASP A 270 1.32 6.93 -0.06
N TRP A 271 0.55 7.67 -0.85
CA TRP A 271 0.89 9.03 -1.23
C TRP A 271 0.55 10.02 -0.10
N PRO A 272 1.41 11.02 0.20
CA PRO A 272 2.62 11.39 -0.50
C PRO A 272 3.88 10.68 0.01
N VAL A 273 3.78 9.79 0.98
CA VAL A 273 4.95 9.13 1.61
C VAL A 273 5.76 8.33 0.57
N CYS A 274 5.11 7.70 -0.39
CA CYS A 274 5.79 7.00 -1.50
C CYS A 274 6.74 7.92 -2.27
N THR A 275 6.51 9.24 -2.30
CA THR A 275 7.34 10.21 -3.05
C THR A 275 8.75 10.36 -2.50
N LEU A 276 9.03 9.82 -1.32
CA LEU A 276 10.39 9.73 -0.80
C LEU A 276 11.31 8.88 -1.69
N LYS A 277 10.75 7.96 -2.49
CA LYS A 277 11.52 7.04 -3.34
C LYS A 277 10.94 6.83 -4.74
N ALA A 278 9.69 7.18 -4.99
CA ALA A 278 9.03 6.97 -6.27
C ALA A 278 7.89 7.97 -6.47
N THR A 279 7.68 8.45 -7.68
CA THR A 279 6.40 9.11 -7.99
C THR A 279 5.26 8.10 -7.86
N PHE A 280 4.03 8.58 -7.66
CA PHE A 280 2.85 7.71 -7.64
C PHE A 280 2.76 6.85 -8.92
N ARG A 281 3.03 7.46 -10.09
CA ARG A 281 3.09 6.76 -11.38
C ARG A 281 4.11 5.63 -11.40
N GLN A 282 5.33 5.89 -10.95
CA GLN A 282 6.39 4.87 -10.89
C GLN A 282 5.98 3.69 -10.00
N TRP A 283 5.33 3.96 -8.86
CA TRP A 283 4.82 2.93 -7.99
C TRP A 283 3.74 2.07 -8.67
N VAL A 284 2.75 2.69 -9.30
CA VAL A 284 1.69 1.99 -10.04
C VAL A 284 2.27 1.13 -11.16
N GLU A 285 3.19 1.68 -11.96
CA GLU A 285 3.84 0.97 -13.07
C GLU A 285 4.69 -0.20 -12.59
N ALA A 286 5.43 -0.03 -11.48
CA ALA A 286 6.21 -1.11 -10.87
C ALA A 286 5.30 -2.26 -10.42
N LEU A 287 4.21 -1.96 -9.72
CA LEU A 287 3.27 -2.99 -9.29
C LEU A 287 2.60 -3.68 -10.49
N ARG A 288 2.19 -2.93 -11.51
CA ARG A 288 1.65 -3.52 -12.77
C ARG A 288 2.65 -4.47 -13.42
N SER A 289 3.92 -4.09 -13.46
CA SER A 289 4.99 -4.94 -13.99
C SER A 289 5.12 -6.24 -13.20
N ILE A 290 5.08 -6.18 -11.87
CA ILE A 290 5.18 -7.35 -10.98
C ILE A 290 4.01 -8.31 -11.18
N VAL A 291 2.78 -7.77 -11.30
CA VAL A 291 1.58 -8.61 -11.42
C VAL A 291 1.19 -8.95 -12.85
N ARG A 292 2.02 -8.60 -13.84
CA ARG A 292 1.73 -8.77 -15.27
C ARG A 292 1.39 -10.21 -15.67
N THR A 293 1.96 -11.18 -14.99
CA THR A 293 1.74 -12.62 -15.24
C THR A 293 0.50 -13.17 -14.55
N ARG A 294 -0.14 -12.40 -13.68
CA ARG A 294 -1.39 -12.79 -13.02
C ARG A 294 -2.58 -12.56 -13.97
N THR A 295 -3.66 -13.29 -13.77
CA THR A 295 -4.87 -13.16 -14.61
C THR A 295 -5.42 -11.73 -14.55
N GLU A 296 -6.12 -11.30 -15.58
CA GLU A 296 -6.77 -9.97 -15.62
C GLU A 296 -7.78 -9.81 -14.48
N GLU A 297 -8.49 -10.87 -14.15
CA GLU A 297 -9.40 -10.89 -13.00
C GLU A 297 -8.66 -10.59 -11.68
N ASN A 298 -7.52 -11.26 -11.43
CA ASN A 298 -6.74 -11.03 -10.22
C ASN A 298 -6.14 -9.62 -10.16
N GLN A 299 -5.72 -9.07 -11.31
CA GLN A 299 -5.26 -7.68 -11.40
C GLN A 299 -6.42 -6.72 -11.11
N ARG A 300 -7.62 -6.93 -11.68
CA ARG A 300 -8.79 -6.11 -11.41
C ARG A 300 -9.20 -6.16 -9.93
N LYS A 301 -9.17 -7.36 -9.32
CA LYS A 301 -9.43 -7.53 -7.89
C LYS A 301 -8.44 -6.73 -7.04
N LEU A 302 -7.14 -6.81 -7.34
CA LEU A 302 -6.09 -6.07 -6.63
C LEU A 302 -6.28 -4.56 -6.74
N PHE A 303 -6.50 -4.04 -7.94
CA PHE A 303 -6.54 -2.61 -8.18
C PHE A 303 -7.89 -1.96 -7.84
N HIS A 304 -8.98 -2.72 -7.83
CA HIS A 304 -10.31 -2.12 -7.70
C HIS A 304 -11.31 -2.96 -6.86
N ASP A 305 -11.63 -4.19 -7.28
CA ASP A 305 -12.85 -4.87 -6.84
C ASP A 305 -12.83 -5.21 -5.34
N ASN A 306 -11.66 -5.61 -4.81
CA ASN A 306 -11.51 -5.92 -3.39
C ASN A 306 -11.70 -4.69 -2.51
N ALA A 307 -11.18 -3.54 -2.93
CA ALA A 307 -11.36 -2.28 -2.23
C ALA A 307 -12.84 -1.85 -2.25
N ALA A 308 -13.49 -1.92 -3.42
CA ALA A 308 -14.93 -1.62 -3.55
C ALA A 308 -15.78 -2.47 -2.61
N ARG A 309 -15.52 -3.78 -2.58
CA ARG A 309 -16.22 -4.72 -1.70
C ARG A 309 -15.94 -4.44 -0.21
N PHE A 310 -14.66 -4.28 0.17
CA PHE A 310 -14.27 -4.13 1.58
C PHE A 310 -14.82 -2.85 2.20
N TYR A 311 -14.71 -1.73 1.49
CA TYR A 311 -15.17 -0.43 1.98
C TYR A 311 -16.64 -0.11 1.64
N GLY A 312 -17.32 -0.99 0.90
CA GLY A 312 -18.71 -0.77 0.46
C GLY A 312 -18.85 0.45 -0.45
N ILE A 313 -17.91 0.61 -1.39
CA ILE A 313 -17.92 1.70 -2.38
C ILE A 313 -18.73 1.23 -3.58
N ILE A 314 -19.85 1.88 -3.82
CA ILE A 314 -20.65 1.68 -5.03
C ILE A 314 -19.98 2.46 -6.15
N GLY A 315 -19.65 1.77 -7.27
CA GLY A 315 -18.96 2.33 -8.43
C GLY A 315 -19.84 3.25 -9.28
#